data_06bd6af4a2ae4d90160b56a7823685ba
#
_entry.id   06bd6af4a2ae4d90160b56a7823685ba
#
_cell.length_a   1.000
_cell.length_b   1.000
_cell.length_c   1.000
_cell.angle_alpha   90.00
_cell.angle_beta   90.00
_cell.angle_gamma   90.00
#
_symmetry.space_group_name_H-M   'P 1'
#
loop_
_entity.id
_entity.type
_entity.pdbx_description
1 polymer ?
#
loop_
_entity_poly.entity_id
_entity_poly.type
_entity_poly.pdbx_seq_one_letter_code
_entity_poly.pdbx_strand_id
1 'polypeptide(L)'
;MKNKVMMIISGLISLGLLTAALIFFLNSNKLNSELIKANQMMQRIQEEAKYTQEEKEKLAQKNEKLQADTVSYVALNADLQKEKENLETKLKNAQKILENKESDLQRLKKTFEQIEEKTKKEKNVRNEEVIDEKKELQERISFLEITLQKERALYYYDLGVAYTQSKLYEEAITVYEKSLKFNNTNPDAHYNLALLYDNFQQDSGKAILHYQKYLELKPNADDKEEVENWIKRLK
;
A
#
# COMPACT_ATOMS: atom_id res chain seq x y z
N MET A 1 55.45 -74.17 -65.18
CA MET A 1 54.25 -73.36 -65.29
C MET A 1 53.35 -73.41 -63.99
N LYS A 2 53.12 -74.54 -63.41
CA LYS A 2 52.21 -74.64 -62.20
C LYS A 2 52.60 -73.74 -61.01
N ASN A 3 53.93 -73.65 -60.70
CA ASN A 3 54.36 -72.86 -59.53
C ASN A 3 54.17 -71.35 -59.68
N LYS A 4 54.27 -70.75 -60.90
CA LYS A 4 54.03 -69.37 -61.19
C LYS A 4 52.55 -69.01 -61.06
N VAL A 5 51.64 -69.90 -61.51
CA VAL A 5 50.22 -69.66 -61.44
C VAL A 5 49.76 -69.77 -59.96
N MET A 6 50.34 -70.64 -59.19
CA MET A 6 50.04 -70.78 -57.76
C MET A 6 50.52 -69.56 -56.94
N MET A 7 51.69 -68.99 -57.29
CA MET A 7 52.16 -67.69 -56.67
C MET A 7 51.28 -66.47 -57.03
N ILE A 8 50.80 -66.43 -58.29
CA ILE A 8 49.89 -65.41 -58.69
C ILE A 8 48.54 -65.47 -57.97
N ILE A 9 47.99 -66.67 -57.86
CA ILE A 9 46.73 -66.92 -57.12
C ILE A 9 46.87 -66.60 -55.63
N SER A 10 47.97 -67.05 -54.97
CA SER A 10 48.24 -66.70 -53.58
C SER A 10 48.43 -65.21 -53.35
N GLY A 11 49.07 -64.49 -54.29
CA GLY A 11 49.23 -63.05 -54.30
C GLY A 11 47.88 -62.33 -54.41
N LEU A 12 47.02 -62.84 -55.31
CA LEU A 12 45.66 -62.24 -55.45
C LEU A 12 44.76 -62.48 -54.23
N ILE A 13 44.87 -63.68 -53.60
CA ILE A 13 44.14 -64.01 -52.37
C ILE A 13 44.64 -63.08 -51.19
N SER A 14 45.96 -62.91 -51.08
CA SER A 14 46.53 -62.08 -50.03
C SER A 14 46.16 -60.60 -50.22
N LEU A 15 46.14 -60.09 -51.48
CA LEU A 15 45.69 -58.73 -51.82
C LEU A 15 44.18 -58.53 -51.52
N GLY A 16 43.36 -59.54 -51.84
CA GLY A 16 41.93 -59.58 -51.49
C GLY A 16 41.68 -59.54 -49.99
N LEU A 17 42.44 -60.24 -49.20
CA LEU A 17 42.37 -60.28 -47.76
C LEU A 17 42.83 -58.92 -47.18
N LEU A 18 43.88 -58.27 -47.73
CA LEU A 18 44.36 -56.95 -47.33
C LEU A 18 43.34 -55.90 -47.61
N THR A 19 42.72 -55.95 -48.79
CA THR A 19 41.65 -54.96 -49.16
C THR A 19 40.43 -55.16 -48.27
N ALA A 20 39.98 -56.35 -47.98
CA ALA A 20 38.89 -56.65 -47.08
C ALA A 20 39.19 -56.17 -45.64
N ALA A 21 40.39 -56.38 -45.13
CA ALA A 21 40.84 -55.86 -43.85
C ALA A 21 40.90 -54.38 -43.79
N LEU A 22 41.33 -53.68 -44.86
CA LEU A 22 41.37 -52.26 -44.97
C LEU A 22 39.94 -51.66 -44.98
N ILE A 23 39.04 -52.29 -45.74
CA ILE A 23 37.61 -51.85 -45.77
C ILE A 23 36.97 -52.04 -44.38
N PHE A 24 37.23 -53.16 -43.73
CA PHE A 24 36.75 -53.39 -42.35
C PHE A 24 37.30 -52.37 -41.38
N PHE A 25 38.59 -52.05 -41.45
CA PHE A 25 39.24 -51.07 -40.61
C PHE A 25 38.67 -49.65 -40.84
N LEU A 26 38.48 -49.23 -42.10
CA LEU A 26 37.88 -47.93 -42.44
C LEU A 26 36.43 -47.84 -41.97
N ASN A 27 35.62 -48.89 -42.13
CA ASN A 27 34.25 -48.94 -41.65
C ASN A 27 34.18 -48.92 -40.11
N SER A 28 35.11 -49.65 -39.45
CA SER A 28 35.20 -49.63 -37.96
C SER A 28 35.56 -48.25 -37.44
N ASN A 29 36.50 -47.53 -38.09
CA ASN A 29 36.84 -46.17 -37.69
C ASN A 29 35.69 -45.20 -37.92
N LYS A 30 34.95 -45.31 -39.03
CA LYS A 30 33.76 -44.52 -39.29
C LYS A 30 32.70 -44.76 -38.25
N LEU A 31 32.42 -46.03 -37.92
CA LEU A 31 31.44 -46.41 -36.89
C LEU A 31 31.84 -45.88 -35.51
N ASN A 32 33.12 -45.97 -35.12
CA ASN A 32 33.63 -45.40 -33.90
C ASN A 32 33.48 -43.87 -33.84
N SER A 33 33.71 -43.17 -34.96
CA SER A 33 33.50 -41.70 -34.99
C SER A 33 32.04 -41.31 -34.84
N GLU A 34 31.13 -42.09 -35.43
CA GLU A 34 29.68 -41.90 -35.26
C GLU A 34 29.21 -42.20 -33.82
N LEU A 35 29.76 -43.22 -33.18
CA LEU A 35 29.51 -43.57 -31.81
C LEU A 35 29.98 -42.43 -30.83
N ILE A 36 31.15 -41.87 -31.07
CA ILE A 36 31.67 -40.74 -30.27
C ILE A 36 30.74 -39.52 -30.40
N LYS A 37 30.31 -39.19 -31.63
CA LYS A 37 29.36 -38.09 -31.86
C LYS A 37 28.02 -38.35 -31.18
N ALA A 38 27.50 -39.55 -31.28
CA ALA A 38 26.25 -39.95 -30.60
C ALA A 38 26.37 -39.84 -29.08
N ASN A 39 27.48 -40.27 -28.49
CA ASN A 39 27.73 -40.12 -27.04
C ASN A 39 27.85 -38.67 -26.61
N GLN A 40 28.54 -37.82 -27.41
CA GLN A 40 28.61 -36.37 -27.13
C GLN A 40 27.24 -35.71 -27.20
N MET A 41 26.43 -36.09 -28.19
CA MET A 41 25.05 -35.59 -28.30
C MET A 41 24.17 -36.04 -27.12
N MET A 42 24.32 -37.30 -26.69
CA MET A 42 23.63 -37.85 -25.52
C MET A 42 23.99 -37.07 -24.25
N GLN A 43 25.27 -36.74 -24.04
CA GLN A 43 25.72 -35.93 -22.92
C GLN A 43 25.09 -34.51 -22.93
N ARG A 44 25.07 -33.85 -24.09
CA ARG A 44 24.42 -32.53 -24.23
C ARG A 44 22.93 -32.59 -23.88
N ILE A 45 22.23 -33.62 -24.39
CA ILE A 45 20.80 -33.79 -24.08
C ILE A 45 20.59 -34.04 -22.58
N GLN A 46 21.48 -34.78 -21.93
CA GLN A 46 21.41 -35.01 -20.49
C GLN A 46 21.66 -33.71 -19.71
N GLU A 47 22.61 -32.88 -20.11
CA GLU A 47 22.89 -31.58 -19.50
C GLU A 47 21.71 -30.60 -19.68
N GLU A 48 21.13 -30.52 -20.88
CA GLU A 48 19.94 -29.71 -21.16
C GLU A 48 18.73 -30.22 -20.35
N ALA A 49 18.54 -31.51 -20.24
CA ALA A 49 17.46 -32.11 -19.46
C ALA A 49 17.61 -31.76 -17.96
N LYS A 50 18.84 -31.81 -17.45
CA LYS A 50 19.13 -31.42 -16.06
C LYS A 50 18.86 -29.93 -15.83
N TYR A 51 19.33 -29.08 -16.71
CA TYR A 51 19.06 -27.64 -16.64
C TYR A 51 17.56 -27.33 -16.67
N THR A 52 16.83 -27.96 -17.58
CA THR A 52 15.36 -27.80 -17.69
C THR A 52 14.64 -28.29 -16.44
N GLN A 53 15.13 -29.35 -15.81
CA GLN A 53 14.55 -29.84 -14.56
C GLN A 53 14.79 -28.86 -13.40
N GLU A 54 16.01 -28.34 -13.27
CA GLU A 54 16.34 -27.33 -12.26
C GLU A 54 15.51 -26.04 -12.44
N GLU A 55 15.28 -25.62 -13.68
CA GLU A 55 14.45 -24.46 -14.00
C GLU A 55 12.96 -24.69 -13.63
N LYS A 56 12.45 -25.89 -13.93
CA LYS A 56 11.10 -26.30 -13.50
C LYS A 56 10.93 -26.28 -11.99
N GLU A 57 11.91 -26.76 -11.24
CA GLU A 57 11.88 -26.75 -9.77
C GLU A 57 11.88 -25.32 -9.21
N LYS A 58 12.70 -24.43 -9.75
CA LYS A 58 12.70 -23.01 -9.39
C LYS A 58 11.37 -22.33 -9.69
N LEU A 59 10.78 -22.63 -10.85
CA LEU A 59 9.46 -22.12 -11.24
C LEU A 59 8.36 -22.65 -10.33
N ALA A 60 8.41 -23.93 -9.94
CA ALA A 60 7.46 -24.53 -9.01
C ALA A 60 7.53 -23.85 -7.63
N GLN A 61 8.74 -23.66 -7.08
CA GLN A 61 8.93 -22.94 -5.81
C GLN A 61 8.44 -21.49 -5.89
N LYS A 62 8.72 -20.78 -7.01
CA LYS A 62 8.22 -19.42 -7.22
C LYS A 62 6.70 -19.36 -7.29
N ASN A 63 6.07 -20.34 -7.96
CA ASN A 63 4.62 -20.43 -8.04
C ASN A 63 3.99 -20.70 -6.67
N GLU A 64 4.57 -21.61 -5.87
CA GLU A 64 4.11 -21.90 -4.52
C GLU A 64 4.17 -20.64 -3.63
N LYS A 65 5.28 -19.91 -3.70
CA LYS A 65 5.42 -18.63 -2.99
C LYS A 65 4.37 -17.61 -3.45
N LEU A 66 4.18 -17.45 -4.76
CA LEU A 66 3.16 -16.53 -5.29
C LEU A 66 1.75 -16.92 -4.88
N GLN A 67 1.43 -18.22 -4.78
CA GLN A 67 0.15 -18.68 -4.28
C GLN A 67 -0.03 -18.35 -2.79
N ALA A 68 0.99 -18.56 -1.96
CA ALA A 68 0.96 -18.19 -0.55
C ALA A 68 0.79 -16.67 -0.35
N ASP A 69 1.54 -15.87 -1.11
CA ASP A 69 1.40 -14.41 -1.10
C ASP A 69 -0.02 -13.99 -1.54
N THR A 70 -0.57 -14.62 -2.57
CA THR A 70 -1.94 -14.34 -3.06
C THR A 70 -2.99 -14.63 -1.99
N VAL A 71 -2.88 -15.75 -1.28
CA VAL A 71 -3.79 -16.11 -0.17
C VAL A 71 -3.69 -15.06 0.95
N SER A 72 -2.47 -14.64 1.30
CA SER A 72 -2.23 -13.60 2.30
C SER A 72 -2.86 -12.25 1.89
N TYR A 73 -2.70 -11.83 0.63
CA TYR A 73 -3.33 -10.61 0.11
C TYR A 73 -4.86 -10.68 0.11
N VAL A 74 -5.43 -11.84 -0.22
CA VAL A 74 -6.90 -12.01 -0.18
C VAL A 74 -7.42 -11.90 1.25
N ALA A 75 -6.72 -12.52 2.22
CA ALA A 75 -7.09 -12.41 3.63
C ALA A 75 -6.98 -10.95 4.14
N LEU A 76 -5.87 -10.27 3.83
CA LEU A 76 -5.68 -8.87 4.18
C LEU A 76 -6.75 -7.96 3.57
N ASN A 77 -7.11 -8.17 2.31
CA ASN A 77 -8.18 -7.40 1.67
C ASN A 77 -9.54 -7.64 2.32
N ALA A 78 -9.83 -8.86 2.77
CA ALA A 78 -11.08 -9.15 3.49
C ALA A 78 -11.12 -8.43 4.86
N ASP A 79 -10.01 -8.40 5.59
CA ASP A 79 -9.91 -7.67 6.85
C ASP A 79 -10.03 -6.15 6.66
N LEU A 80 -9.35 -5.60 5.64
CA LEU A 80 -9.47 -4.19 5.27
C LEU A 80 -10.90 -3.81 4.86
N GLN A 81 -11.59 -4.67 4.15
CA GLN A 81 -12.99 -4.44 3.78
C GLN A 81 -13.90 -4.39 5.02
N LYS A 82 -13.69 -5.30 5.98
CA LYS A 82 -14.43 -5.31 7.24
C LYS A 82 -14.15 -4.07 8.09
N GLU A 83 -12.89 -3.64 8.15
CA GLU A 83 -12.50 -2.41 8.84
C GLU A 83 -13.14 -1.18 8.19
N LYS A 84 -13.12 -1.11 6.85
CA LYS A 84 -13.80 -0.06 6.08
C LYS A 84 -15.29 0.02 6.42
N GLU A 85 -16.02 -1.09 6.42
CA GLU A 85 -17.46 -1.14 6.78
C GLU A 85 -17.71 -0.67 8.22
N ASN A 86 -16.82 -1.05 9.15
CA ASN A 86 -16.88 -0.58 10.54
C ASN A 86 -16.66 0.93 10.64
N LEU A 87 -15.67 1.48 9.92
CA LEU A 87 -15.41 2.90 9.86
C LEU A 87 -16.56 3.68 9.21
N GLU A 88 -17.13 3.19 8.12
CA GLU A 88 -18.30 3.78 7.48
C GLU A 88 -19.50 3.85 8.44
N THR A 89 -19.71 2.80 9.23
CA THR A 89 -20.75 2.75 10.26
C THR A 89 -20.50 3.78 11.36
N LYS A 90 -19.28 3.88 11.86
CA LYS A 90 -18.88 4.88 12.86
C LYS A 90 -19.05 6.29 12.33
N LEU A 91 -18.62 6.54 11.09
CA LEU A 91 -18.80 7.84 10.41
C LEU A 91 -20.26 8.24 10.29
N LYS A 92 -21.12 7.33 9.86
CA LYS A 92 -22.57 7.56 9.75
C LYS A 92 -23.20 7.88 11.11
N ASN A 93 -22.79 7.19 12.15
CA ASN A 93 -23.26 7.47 13.51
C ASN A 93 -22.78 8.83 14.01
N ALA A 94 -21.52 9.17 13.79
CA ALA A 94 -20.96 10.47 14.15
C ALA A 94 -21.68 11.61 13.43
N GLN A 95 -21.93 11.45 12.12
CA GLN A 95 -22.70 12.42 11.33
C GLN A 95 -24.09 12.65 11.92
N LYS A 96 -24.81 11.57 12.25
CA LYS A 96 -26.13 11.68 12.87
C LYS A 96 -26.11 12.41 14.23
N ILE A 97 -25.08 12.16 15.04
CA ILE A 97 -24.88 12.86 16.31
C ILE A 97 -24.65 14.35 16.07
N LEU A 98 -23.81 14.70 15.09
CA LEU A 98 -23.56 16.10 14.72
C LEU A 98 -24.84 16.81 14.25
N GLU A 99 -25.61 16.20 13.37
CA GLU A 99 -26.88 16.73 12.87
C GLU A 99 -27.87 17.01 14.02
N ASN A 100 -27.98 16.07 14.98
CA ASN A 100 -28.84 16.24 16.15
C ASN A 100 -28.37 17.43 17.03
N LYS A 101 -27.05 17.51 17.30
CA LYS A 101 -26.49 18.60 18.11
C LYS A 101 -26.61 19.96 17.41
N GLU A 102 -26.47 20.01 16.10
CA GLU A 102 -26.72 21.24 15.32
C GLU A 102 -28.17 21.69 15.43
N SER A 103 -29.12 20.74 15.36
CA SER A 103 -30.55 21.02 15.54
C SER A 103 -30.84 21.56 16.95
N ASP A 104 -30.27 20.93 17.98
CA ASP A 104 -30.46 21.37 19.37
C ASP A 104 -29.85 22.74 19.62
N LEU A 105 -28.67 23.02 19.06
CA LEU A 105 -28.05 24.34 19.13
C LEU A 105 -28.93 25.41 18.46
N GLN A 106 -29.51 25.12 17.29
CA GLN A 106 -30.41 26.05 16.60
C GLN A 106 -31.67 26.34 17.44
N ARG A 107 -32.25 25.30 18.05
CA ARG A 107 -33.42 25.46 18.96
C ARG A 107 -33.06 26.36 20.15
N LEU A 108 -31.89 26.10 20.75
CA LEU A 108 -31.44 26.86 21.92
C LEU A 108 -31.17 28.31 21.57
N LYS A 109 -30.54 28.62 20.44
CA LYS A 109 -30.33 29.99 19.94
C LYS A 109 -31.65 30.69 19.73
N LYS A 110 -32.65 30.02 19.11
CA LYS A 110 -33.98 30.60 18.92
C LYS A 110 -34.68 30.94 20.23
N THR A 111 -34.55 30.06 21.24
CA THR A 111 -35.10 30.29 22.57
C THR A 111 -34.43 31.50 23.24
N PHE A 112 -33.11 31.59 23.13
CA PHE A 112 -32.34 32.70 23.64
C PHE A 112 -32.79 34.03 23.01
N GLU A 113 -32.95 34.11 21.69
CA GLU A 113 -33.45 35.28 20.96
C GLU A 113 -34.85 35.67 21.41
N GLN A 114 -35.75 34.72 21.65
CA GLN A 114 -37.10 34.96 22.14
C GLN A 114 -37.10 35.54 23.56
N ILE A 115 -36.23 35.07 24.45
CA ILE A 115 -36.07 35.59 25.81
C ILE A 115 -35.50 37.01 25.74
N GLU A 116 -34.51 37.25 24.88
CA GLU A 116 -33.92 38.57 24.68
C GLU A 116 -34.95 39.61 24.18
N GLU A 117 -35.82 39.20 23.25
CA GLU A 117 -36.90 40.04 22.74
C GLU A 117 -37.97 40.37 23.82
N LYS A 118 -38.37 39.35 24.63
CA LYS A 118 -39.28 39.54 25.77
C LYS A 118 -38.69 40.50 26.82
N THR A 119 -37.42 40.28 27.18
CA THR A 119 -36.71 41.13 28.17
C THR A 119 -36.61 42.58 27.74
N LYS A 120 -36.48 42.86 26.42
CA LYS A 120 -36.50 44.23 25.85
C LYS A 120 -37.88 44.86 25.92
N LYS A 121 -38.97 44.10 25.85
CA LYS A 121 -40.35 44.59 25.88
C LYS A 121 -40.89 44.83 27.31
N GLU A 122 -40.43 44.08 28.29
CA GLU A 122 -40.84 44.14 29.69
C GLU A 122 -39.85 45.04 30.50
N LYS A 123 -39.86 46.34 30.25
CA LYS A 123 -39.16 47.31 31.08
C LYS A 123 -39.92 47.48 32.40
N ASN A 124 -39.38 46.92 33.47
CA ASN A 124 -39.72 46.96 34.89
C ASN A 124 -40.47 45.75 35.42
N VAL A 125 -39.84 45.01 36.28
CA VAL A 125 -40.28 44.23 37.44
C VAL A 125 -39.74 42.79 37.54
N ARG A 126 -38.77 42.27 36.87
CA ARG A 126 -38.13 40.97 37.27
C ARG A 126 -36.74 40.78 36.66
N ASN A 127 -35.86 41.74 37.01
CA ASN A 127 -34.57 41.73 36.26
C ASN A 127 -33.56 40.66 36.70
N GLU A 128 -33.57 40.15 37.92
CA GLU A 128 -32.50 39.24 38.38
C GLU A 128 -32.69 37.79 37.87
N GLU A 129 -33.86 37.21 37.99
CA GLU A 129 -34.12 35.80 37.53
C GLU A 129 -33.93 35.68 36.01
N VAL A 130 -34.37 36.67 35.21
CA VAL A 130 -34.24 36.66 33.75
C VAL A 130 -32.78 36.88 33.31
N ILE A 131 -32.03 37.68 34.07
CA ILE A 131 -30.59 37.89 33.84
C ILE A 131 -29.82 36.61 34.11
N ASP A 132 -30.12 35.90 35.19
CA ASP A 132 -29.46 34.65 35.52
C ASP A 132 -29.79 33.54 34.51
N GLU A 133 -31.05 33.38 34.10
CA GLU A 133 -31.46 32.42 33.04
C GLU A 133 -30.77 32.73 31.71
N LYS A 134 -30.70 34.02 31.33
CA LYS A 134 -29.98 34.44 30.11
C LYS A 134 -28.50 34.07 30.18
N LYS A 135 -27.85 34.29 31.32
CA LYS A 135 -26.44 33.96 31.53
C LYS A 135 -26.20 32.45 31.42
N GLU A 136 -27.04 31.65 32.09
CA GLU A 136 -26.95 30.17 32.00
C GLU A 136 -27.11 29.65 30.56
N LEU A 137 -28.09 30.19 29.81
CA LEU A 137 -28.31 29.85 28.41
C LEU A 137 -27.11 30.23 27.53
N GLN A 138 -26.52 31.40 27.80
CA GLN A 138 -25.35 31.85 27.05
C GLN A 138 -24.12 30.97 27.29
N GLU A 139 -23.89 30.59 28.55
CA GLU A 139 -22.83 29.63 28.92
C GLU A 139 -23.07 28.25 28.26
N ARG A 140 -24.33 27.79 28.25
CA ARG A 140 -24.69 26.52 27.59
C ARG A 140 -24.53 26.56 26.07
N ILE A 141 -24.92 27.66 25.43
CA ILE A 141 -24.68 27.89 24.00
C ILE A 141 -23.18 27.85 23.70
N SER A 142 -22.36 28.59 24.44
CA SER A 142 -20.91 28.62 24.28
C SER A 142 -20.28 27.23 24.46
N PHE A 143 -20.71 26.51 25.47
CA PHE A 143 -20.25 25.13 25.70
C PHE A 143 -20.60 24.19 24.53
N LEU A 144 -21.83 24.27 24.01
CA LEU A 144 -22.28 23.47 22.89
C LEU A 144 -21.53 23.84 21.60
N GLU A 145 -21.27 25.13 21.35
CA GLU A 145 -20.49 25.58 20.20
C GLU A 145 -19.07 25.03 20.23
N ILE A 146 -18.39 25.11 21.37
CA ILE A 146 -17.04 24.56 21.54
C ILE A 146 -17.04 23.03 21.35
N THR A 147 -18.05 22.35 21.93
CA THR A 147 -18.18 20.91 21.81
C THR A 147 -18.42 20.50 20.36
N LEU A 148 -19.31 21.19 19.66
CA LEU A 148 -19.61 20.94 18.27
C LEU A 148 -18.40 21.17 17.36
N GLN A 149 -17.60 22.22 17.63
CA GLN A 149 -16.35 22.45 16.90
C GLN A 149 -15.37 21.28 17.08
N LYS A 150 -15.19 20.79 18.32
CA LYS A 150 -14.32 19.64 18.60
C LYS A 150 -14.80 18.37 17.88
N GLU A 151 -16.11 18.10 17.91
CA GLU A 151 -16.68 16.93 17.25
C GLU A 151 -16.59 17.02 15.72
N ARG A 152 -16.80 18.18 15.13
CA ARG A 152 -16.57 18.43 13.70
C ARG A 152 -15.11 18.20 13.32
N ALA A 153 -14.17 18.68 14.12
CA ALA A 153 -12.76 18.47 13.91
C ALA A 153 -12.42 16.97 13.90
N LEU A 154 -12.92 16.25 14.91
CA LEU A 154 -12.70 14.80 15.02
C LEU A 154 -13.35 14.04 13.85
N TYR A 155 -14.60 14.37 13.51
CA TYR A 155 -15.30 13.75 12.37
C TYR A 155 -14.51 13.88 11.06
N TYR A 156 -14.03 15.10 10.74
CA TYR A 156 -13.25 15.31 9.53
C TYR A 156 -11.87 14.68 9.59
N TYR A 157 -11.26 14.57 10.77
CA TYR A 157 -10.03 13.84 10.97
C TYR A 157 -10.20 12.34 10.68
N ASP A 158 -11.21 11.70 11.30
CA ASP A 158 -11.50 10.27 11.12
C ASP A 158 -11.85 9.96 9.65
N LEU A 159 -12.59 10.86 8.99
CA LEU A 159 -12.87 10.76 7.57
C LEU A 159 -11.58 10.84 6.72
N GLY A 160 -10.64 11.70 7.11
CA GLY A 160 -9.33 11.82 6.47
C GLY A 160 -8.51 10.52 6.61
N VAL A 161 -8.53 9.90 7.80
CA VAL A 161 -7.91 8.59 8.02
C VAL A 161 -8.52 7.52 7.10
N ALA A 162 -9.87 7.46 7.03
CA ALA A 162 -10.57 6.51 6.17
C ALA A 162 -10.24 6.71 4.68
N TYR A 163 -10.18 7.95 4.19
CA TYR A 163 -9.79 8.24 2.82
C TYR A 163 -8.32 7.90 2.55
N THR A 164 -7.42 8.16 3.49
CA THR A 164 -6.00 7.79 3.36
C THR A 164 -5.84 6.27 3.25
N GLN A 165 -6.53 5.50 4.08
CA GLN A 165 -6.54 4.03 4.03
C GLN A 165 -7.10 3.51 2.70
N SER A 166 -8.12 4.19 2.17
CA SER A 166 -8.72 3.89 0.87
C SER A 166 -7.90 4.40 -0.32
N LYS A 167 -6.74 5.03 -0.08
CA LYS A 167 -5.87 5.67 -1.09
C LYS A 167 -6.54 6.80 -1.88
N LEU A 168 -7.59 7.40 -1.32
CA LEU A 168 -8.27 8.58 -1.83
C LEU A 168 -7.58 9.84 -1.26
N TYR A 169 -6.36 10.09 -1.74
CA TYR A 169 -5.45 11.05 -1.10
C TYR A 169 -5.89 12.51 -1.25
N GLU A 170 -6.51 12.87 -2.37
CA GLU A 170 -7.03 14.24 -2.60
C GLU A 170 -8.19 14.55 -1.66
N GLU A 171 -9.11 13.58 -1.51
CA GLU A 171 -10.22 13.66 -0.57
C GLU A 171 -9.71 13.71 0.87
N ALA A 172 -8.70 12.89 1.20
CA ALA A 172 -8.07 12.89 2.53
C ALA A 172 -7.48 14.27 2.87
N ILE A 173 -6.73 14.89 1.97
CA ILE A 173 -6.19 16.25 2.14
C ILE A 173 -7.32 17.24 2.41
N THR A 174 -8.37 17.21 1.58
CA THR A 174 -9.51 18.12 1.70
C THR A 174 -10.18 18.04 3.07
N VAL A 175 -10.37 16.83 3.60
CA VAL A 175 -11.06 16.66 4.89
C VAL A 175 -10.13 16.87 6.09
N TYR A 176 -8.83 16.56 6.00
CA TYR A 176 -7.88 16.95 7.03
C TYR A 176 -7.74 18.46 7.14
N GLU A 177 -7.72 19.20 6.01
CA GLU A 177 -7.76 20.66 6.05
C GLU A 177 -9.04 21.18 6.69
N LYS A 178 -10.20 20.57 6.43
CA LYS A 178 -11.46 20.89 7.13
C LYS A 178 -11.37 20.61 8.61
N SER A 179 -10.77 19.49 9.02
CA SER A 179 -10.54 19.20 10.45
C SER A 179 -9.75 20.31 11.11
N LEU A 180 -8.66 20.74 10.49
CA LEU A 180 -7.81 21.81 11.02
C LEU A 180 -8.48 23.21 11.04
N LYS A 181 -9.51 23.46 10.22
CA LYS A 181 -10.33 24.66 10.33
C LYS A 181 -11.14 24.71 11.62
N PHE A 182 -11.55 23.56 12.15
CA PHE A 182 -12.28 23.46 13.41
C PHE A 182 -11.36 23.29 14.62
N ASN A 183 -10.21 22.63 14.44
CA ASN A 183 -9.19 22.48 15.48
C ASN A 183 -7.79 22.49 14.85
N ASN A 184 -7.15 23.63 14.83
CA ASN A 184 -5.81 23.81 14.26
C ASN A 184 -4.67 23.32 15.17
N THR A 185 -4.99 22.76 16.33
CA THR A 185 -4.01 22.22 17.29
C THR A 185 -4.01 20.69 17.32
N ASN A 186 -4.55 20.02 16.29
CA ASN A 186 -4.46 18.59 16.16
C ASN A 186 -3.12 18.18 15.50
N PRO A 187 -2.14 17.67 16.27
CA PRO A 187 -0.83 17.33 15.72
C PRO A 187 -0.91 16.20 14.68
N ASP A 188 -1.78 15.21 14.90
CA ASP A 188 -1.88 14.05 14.02
C ASP A 188 -2.47 14.44 12.65
N ALA A 189 -3.38 15.42 12.61
CA ALA A 189 -3.89 15.96 11.35
C ALA A 189 -2.79 16.72 10.57
N HIS A 190 -1.95 17.48 11.25
CA HIS A 190 -0.79 18.10 10.63
C HIS A 190 0.21 17.09 10.11
N TYR A 191 0.51 16.05 10.88
CA TYR A 191 1.40 14.97 10.46
C TYR A 191 0.89 14.26 9.20
N ASN A 192 -0.38 13.86 9.19
CA ASN A 192 -0.99 13.18 8.05
C ASN A 192 -1.03 14.07 6.80
N LEU A 193 -1.33 15.35 6.94
CA LEU A 193 -1.26 16.30 5.83
C LEU A 193 0.15 16.47 5.30
N ALA A 194 1.15 16.54 6.18
CA ALA A 194 2.54 16.63 5.78
C ALA A 194 2.96 15.43 4.93
N LEU A 195 2.62 14.21 5.36
CA LEU A 195 2.88 12.98 4.60
C LEU A 195 2.20 12.97 3.24
N LEU A 196 0.95 13.44 3.16
CA LEU A 196 0.21 13.49 1.89
C LEU A 196 0.76 14.55 0.93
N TYR A 197 1.17 15.71 1.44
CA TYR A 197 1.81 16.73 0.61
C TYR A 197 3.20 16.32 0.16
N ASP A 198 4.00 15.62 1.02
CA ASP A 198 5.32 15.13 0.66
C ASP A 198 5.25 14.01 -0.39
N ASN A 199 4.47 12.96 -0.10
CA ASN A 199 4.53 11.72 -0.88
C ASN A 199 3.56 11.69 -2.07
N PHE A 200 2.45 12.41 -2.00
CA PHE A 200 1.41 12.36 -3.03
C PHE A 200 1.36 13.64 -3.88
N GLN A 201 1.19 14.81 -3.30
CA GLN A 201 1.14 16.06 -4.07
C GLN A 201 2.52 16.62 -4.43
N GLN A 202 3.59 16.15 -3.79
CA GLN A 202 4.96 16.64 -3.96
C GLN A 202 5.08 18.15 -3.73
N ASP A 203 4.25 18.70 -2.83
CA ASP A 203 4.29 20.10 -2.40
C ASP A 203 5.18 20.21 -1.15
N SER A 204 6.50 20.34 -1.40
CA SER A 204 7.49 20.46 -0.32
C SER A 204 7.22 21.63 0.61
N GLY A 205 6.67 22.74 0.11
CA GLY A 205 6.37 23.93 0.92
C GLY A 205 5.30 23.63 1.96
N LYS A 206 4.19 23.04 1.56
CA LYS A 206 3.11 22.65 2.47
C LYS A 206 3.53 21.49 3.39
N ALA A 207 4.26 20.51 2.87
CA ALA A 207 4.78 19.40 3.68
C ALA A 207 5.64 19.94 4.84
N ILE A 208 6.61 20.82 4.57
CA ILE A 208 7.46 21.44 5.59
C ILE A 208 6.63 22.20 6.61
N LEU A 209 5.67 23.02 6.16
CA LEU A 209 4.80 23.80 7.06
C LEU A 209 4.06 22.89 8.05
N HIS A 210 3.48 21.81 7.56
CA HIS A 210 2.70 20.89 8.39
C HIS A 210 3.59 20.04 9.30
N TYR A 211 4.77 19.56 8.85
CA TYR A 211 5.74 18.89 9.71
C TYR A 211 6.24 19.80 10.84
N GLN A 212 6.53 21.07 10.55
CA GLN A 212 6.93 22.04 11.56
C GLN A 212 5.82 22.26 12.59
N LYS A 213 4.56 22.36 12.14
CA LYS A 213 3.42 22.51 13.03
C LYS A 213 3.19 21.28 13.91
N TYR A 214 3.38 20.09 13.38
CA TYR A 214 3.36 18.86 14.15
C TYR A 214 4.39 18.88 15.28
N LEU A 215 5.65 19.23 14.99
CA LEU A 215 6.72 19.29 15.98
C LEU A 215 6.53 20.40 17.01
N GLU A 216 5.91 21.53 16.61
CA GLU A 216 5.51 22.59 17.52
C GLU A 216 4.48 22.12 18.55
N LEU A 217 3.48 21.37 18.08
CA LEU A 217 2.38 20.88 18.92
C LEU A 217 2.78 19.64 19.74
N LYS A 218 3.77 18.88 19.27
CA LYS A 218 4.26 17.63 19.91
C LYS A 218 5.79 17.64 20.01
N PRO A 219 6.38 18.50 20.85
CA PRO A 219 7.82 18.72 20.88
C PRO A 219 8.64 17.51 21.37
N ASN A 220 7.98 16.57 22.05
CA ASN A 220 8.55 15.33 22.56
C ASN A 220 8.05 14.10 21.77
N ALA A 221 7.73 14.27 20.49
CA ALA A 221 7.32 13.15 19.63
C ALA A 221 8.47 12.14 19.48
N ASP A 222 8.15 10.85 19.54
CA ASP A 222 9.15 9.77 19.42
C ASP A 222 9.83 9.77 18.03
N ASP A 223 9.12 10.25 17.01
CA ASP A 223 9.59 10.37 15.62
C ASP A 223 10.16 11.75 15.25
N LYS A 224 10.43 12.59 16.26
CA LYS A 224 10.91 13.97 16.05
C LYS A 224 12.14 14.06 15.16
N GLU A 225 13.17 13.25 15.45
CA GLU A 225 14.42 13.26 14.68
C GLU A 225 14.19 12.87 13.21
N GLU A 226 13.32 11.91 12.98
CA GLU A 226 12.94 11.45 11.64
C GLU A 226 12.24 12.57 10.87
N VAL A 227 11.25 13.22 11.48
CA VAL A 227 10.52 14.34 10.89
C VAL A 227 11.45 15.53 10.62
N GLU A 228 12.36 15.86 11.51
CA GLU A 228 13.39 16.91 11.27
C GLU A 228 14.28 16.58 10.05
N ASN A 229 14.62 15.30 9.87
CA ASN A 229 15.38 14.85 8.71
C ASN A 229 14.56 14.94 7.40
N TRP A 230 13.27 14.65 7.44
CA TRP A 230 12.39 14.88 6.27
C TRP A 230 12.31 16.35 5.90
N ILE A 231 12.14 17.24 6.89
CA ILE A 231 12.16 18.70 6.64
C ILE A 231 13.48 19.16 6.02
N LYS A 232 14.63 18.62 6.45
CA LYS A 232 15.94 18.94 5.86
C LYS A 232 16.06 18.47 4.42
N ARG A 233 15.52 17.29 4.12
CA ARG A 233 15.53 16.74 2.76
C ARG A 233 14.66 17.54 1.78
N LEU A 234 13.58 18.13 2.27
CA LEU A 234 12.61 18.89 1.47
C LEU A 234 13.01 20.34 1.19
N LYS A 235 14.03 20.87 1.89
CA LYS A 235 14.60 22.22 1.70
C LYS A 235 15.64 22.22 0.59
#